data_cba6583907f5b2e8d2236c00b41de777
#
_entry.id   cba6583907f5b2e8d2236c00b41de777
#
_cell.length_a   1.000
_cell.length_b   1.000
_cell.length_c   1.000
_cell.angle_alpha   90.00
_cell.angle_beta   90.00
_cell.angle_gamma   90.00
#
_symmetry.space_group_name_H-M   'P 1'
#
loop_
_entity.id
_entity.type
_entity.pdbx_description
1 polymer ?
#
loop_
_entity_poly.entity_id
_entity_poly.type
_entity_poly.pdbx_seq_one_letter_code
_entity_poly.pdbx_strand_id
1 'polypeptide(L)'
;MAAIFSGVFKAGDKIGVDPFTYPGMKTAAKMLGIQLIPISQENGEMSKEGILYACKQENIKGLYIIPDYQNPTTHIMSEECRKMIAEIAKEKNLIVIEDSIYSFLLEKNIKSVSSYAPNNTIYLYSLSKTVAPGLRMGYIVSPLKYKKDLFNALYNMNITV
;
A
#
# COMPACT_ATOMS: atom_id res chain seq x y z
N MET A 1 -1.21 -7.69 -4.89
CA MET A 1 -2.09 -6.49 -4.96
C MET A 1 -3.57 -6.84 -5.14
N ALA A 2 -3.95 -7.56 -6.21
CA ALA A 2 -5.35 -7.90 -6.43
C ALA A 2 -6.02 -8.61 -5.24
N ALA A 3 -5.34 -9.54 -4.58
CA ALA A 3 -5.85 -10.21 -3.38
C ALA A 3 -6.13 -9.24 -2.21
N ILE A 4 -5.32 -8.19 -2.06
CA ILE A 4 -5.56 -7.16 -1.04
C ILE A 4 -6.82 -6.36 -1.39
N PHE A 5 -6.94 -5.92 -2.64
CA PHE A 5 -8.11 -5.17 -3.06
C PHE A 5 -9.40 -5.98 -2.94
N SER A 6 -9.41 -7.23 -3.39
CA SER A 6 -10.63 -8.06 -3.33
C SER A 6 -10.96 -8.60 -1.94
N GLY A 7 -9.96 -8.79 -1.08
CA GLY A 7 -10.17 -9.34 0.27
C GLY A 7 -10.42 -8.28 1.35
N VAL A 8 -9.97 -7.06 1.15
CA VAL A 8 -9.96 -6.03 2.20
C VAL A 8 -10.83 -4.82 1.86
N PHE A 9 -11.00 -4.54 0.57
CA PHE A 9 -11.78 -3.40 0.07
C PHE A 9 -12.98 -3.87 -0.74
N LYS A 10 -13.86 -2.94 -1.05
CA LYS A 10 -15.06 -3.17 -1.89
C LYS A 10 -15.03 -2.28 -3.11
N ALA A 11 -15.69 -2.69 -4.18
CA ALA A 11 -15.91 -1.82 -5.34
C ALA A 11 -16.55 -0.49 -4.90
N GLY A 12 -16.00 0.62 -5.37
CA GLY A 12 -16.36 1.97 -4.97
C GLY A 12 -15.52 2.53 -3.81
N ASP A 13 -14.76 1.71 -3.07
CA ASP A 13 -13.86 2.23 -2.05
C ASP A 13 -12.76 3.09 -2.68
N LYS A 14 -12.36 4.14 -1.95
CA LYS A 14 -11.35 5.09 -2.36
C LYS A 14 -10.04 4.87 -1.59
N ILE A 15 -8.93 4.87 -2.32
CA ILE A 15 -7.58 4.70 -1.76
C ILE A 15 -6.71 5.87 -2.18
N GLY A 16 -6.10 6.55 -1.21
CA GLY A 16 -5.13 7.60 -1.46
C GLY A 16 -3.82 7.02 -2.01
N VAL A 17 -3.25 7.68 -3.01
CA VAL A 17 -2.03 7.24 -3.69
C VAL A 17 -1.13 8.43 -4.02
N ASP A 18 0.15 8.18 -4.24
CA ASP A 18 1.02 9.18 -4.86
C ASP A 18 0.48 9.56 -6.25
N PRO A 19 0.57 10.83 -6.67
CA PRO A 19 0.10 11.30 -7.97
C PRO A 19 0.71 10.49 -9.12
N PHE A 20 1.99 10.13 -9.00
CA PHE A 20 2.67 9.17 -9.86
C PHE A 20 2.86 7.87 -9.09
N THR A 21 2.30 6.77 -9.56
CA THR A 21 2.38 5.48 -8.86
C THR A 21 2.39 4.31 -9.85
N TYR A 22 2.69 3.13 -9.34
CA TYR A 22 2.90 1.91 -10.12
C TYR A 22 1.71 1.55 -11.03
N PRO A 23 1.92 1.44 -12.38
CA PRO A 23 0.82 1.20 -13.32
C PRO A 23 0.08 -0.12 -13.08
N GLY A 24 0.77 -1.18 -12.64
CA GLY A 24 0.14 -2.46 -12.36
C GLY A 24 -0.87 -2.40 -11.20
N MET A 25 -0.61 -1.54 -10.21
CA MET A 25 -1.57 -1.27 -9.14
C MET A 25 -2.80 -0.54 -9.67
N LYS A 26 -2.61 0.47 -10.54
CA LYS A 26 -3.72 1.20 -11.20
C LYS A 26 -4.61 0.25 -12.00
N THR A 27 -4.02 -0.70 -12.73
CA THR A 27 -4.77 -1.71 -13.48
C THR A 27 -5.59 -2.61 -12.55
N ALA A 28 -4.99 -3.12 -11.47
CA ALA A 28 -5.70 -3.94 -10.49
C ALA A 28 -6.84 -3.19 -9.81
N ALA A 29 -6.62 -1.92 -9.44
CA ALA A 29 -7.64 -1.05 -8.86
C ALA A 29 -8.83 -0.87 -9.81
N LYS A 30 -8.55 -0.54 -11.09
CA LYS A 30 -9.57 -0.38 -12.13
C LYS A 30 -10.41 -1.66 -12.33
N MET A 31 -9.76 -2.82 -12.38
CA MET A 31 -10.44 -4.12 -12.57
C MET A 31 -11.37 -4.47 -11.42
N LEU A 32 -11.03 -4.04 -10.19
CA LEU A 32 -11.79 -4.35 -8.97
C LEU A 32 -12.69 -3.19 -8.50
N GLY A 33 -12.82 -2.15 -9.33
CA GLY A 33 -13.69 -1.01 -9.04
C GLY A 33 -13.20 -0.10 -7.90
N ILE A 34 -11.92 -0.17 -7.55
CA ILE A 34 -11.30 0.71 -6.55
C ILE A 34 -10.98 2.06 -7.18
N GLN A 35 -11.33 3.14 -6.49
CA GLN A 35 -11.06 4.51 -6.93
C GLN A 35 -9.74 4.99 -6.32
N LEU A 36 -8.86 5.55 -7.14
CA LEU A 36 -7.58 6.08 -6.69
C LEU A 36 -7.65 7.59 -6.59
N ILE A 37 -7.32 8.11 -5.40
CA ILE A 37 -7.34 9.53 -5.08
C ILE A 37 -5.90 10.01 -4.93
N PRO A 38 -5.41 10.89 -5.82
CA PRO A 38 -4.06 11.44 -5.68
C PRO A 38 -3.98 12.33 -4.43
N ILE A 39 -2.97 12.07 -3.61
CA ILE A 39 -2.69 12.85 -2.40
C ILE A 39 -1.71 13.96 -2.74
N SER A 40 -1.99 15.18 -2.29
CA SER A 40 -1.07 16.30 -2.43
C SER A 40 0.26 15.99 -1.75
N GLN A 41 1.34 16.40 -2.40
CA GLN A 41 2.71 16.15 -1.93
C GLN A 41 3.39 17.45 -1.52
N GLU A 42 4.31 17.32 -0.59
CA GLU A 42 5.28 18.32 -0.22
C GLU A 42 6.67 17.67 -0.24
N ASN A 43 7.64 18.31 -0.89
CA ASN A 43 9.00 17.75 -1.08
C ASN A 43 9.05 16.33 -1.69
N GLY A 44 8.05 15.95 -2.52
CA GLY A 44 7.98 14.64 -3.14
C GLY A 44 7.37 13.54 -2.26
N GLU A 45 6.86 13.88 -1.07
CA GLU A 45 6.19 12.97 -0.14
C GLU A 45 4.73 13.37 0.09
N MET A 46 3.87 12.43 0.44
CA MET A 46 2.48 12.72 0.80
C MET A 46 2.44 13.72 1.96
N SER A 47 1.75 14.84 1.77
CA SER A 47 1.59 15.83 2.84
C SER A 47 0.52 15.41 3.84
N LYS A 48 0.70 15.81 5.11
CA LYS A 48 -0.28 15.60 6.17
C LYS A 48 -1.64 16.19 5.81
N GLU A 49 -1.61 17.43 5.33
CA GLU A 49 -2.80 18.19 4.90
C GLU A 49 -3.51 17.48 3.74
N GLY A 50 -2.75 16.95 2.77
CA GLY A 50 -3.29 16.20 1.64
C GLY A 50 -4.02 14.93 2.09
N ILE A 51 -3.44 14.15 3.01
CA ILE A 51 -4.07 12.94 3.55
C ILE A 51 -5.34 13.31 4.33
N LEU A 52 -5.28 14.29 5.21
CA LEU A 52 -6.43 14.72 6.02
C LEU A 52 -7.55 15.29 5.14
N TYR A 53 -7.21 16.03 4.09
CA TYR A 53 -8.17 16.52 3.10
C TYR A 53 -8.87 15.34 2.39
N ALA A 54 -8.11 14.36 1.92
CA ALA A 54 -8.67 13.18 1.27
C ALA A 54 -9.54 12.33 2.21
N CYS A 55 -9.19 12.24 3.50
CA CYS A 55 -10.05 11.61 4.49
C CYS A 55 -11.39 12.32 4.62
N LYS A 56 -11.37 13.66 4.68
CA LYS A 56 -12.56 14.48 4.93
C LYS A 56 -13.46 14.62 3.70
N GLN A 57 -12.87 14.87 2.52
CA GLN A 57 -13.63 15.20 1.32
C GLN A 57 -13.93 13.95 0.47
N GLU A 58 -12.98 13.03 0.40
CA GLU A 58 -13.09 11.85 -0.45
C GLU A 58 -13.49 10.59 0.32
N ASN A 59 -13.43 10.62 1.66
CA ASN A 59 -13.71 9.46 2.52
C ASN A 59 -12.86 8.24 2.15
N ILE A 60 -11.56 8.46 1.92
CA ILE A 60 -10.63 7.36 1.61
C ILE A 60 -10.64 6.31 2.72
N LYS A 61 -10.51 5.03 2.33
CA LYS A 61 -10.46 3.89 3.25
C LYS A 61 -9.04 3.43 3.54
N GLY A 62 -8.10 3.83 2.71
CA GLY A 62 -6.70 3.47 2.89
C GLY A 62 -5.76 4.32 2.07
N LEU A 63 -4.48 4.01 2.22
CA LEU A 63 -3.37 4.59 1.47
C LEU A 63 -2.58 3.45 0.81
N TYR A 64 -2.11 3.65 -0.41
CA TYR A 64 -1.10 2.82 -1.04
C TYR A 64 0.18 3.60 -1.18
N ILE A 65 1.26 3.05 -0.65
CA ILE A 65 2.58 3.67 -0.64
C ILE A 65 3.65 2.71 -1.15
N ILE A 66 4.67 3.24 -1.80
CA ILE A 66 5.92 2.55 -2.13
C ILE A 66 7.03 3.34 -1.42
N PRO A 67 7.35 3.03 -0.15
CA PRO A 67 8.21 3.87 0.66
C PRO A 67 9.69 3.79 0.27
N ASP A 68 10.08 2.71 -0.41
CA ASP A 68 11.47 2.41 -0.76
C ASP A 68 11.62 2.45 -2.28
N TYR A 69 12.33 3.46 -2.80
CA TYR A 69 12.50 3.69 -4.25
C TYR A 69 11.18 3.71 -5.01
N GLN A 70 10.34 4.66 -4.66
CA GLN A 70 9.00 4.88 -5.23
C GLN A 70 9.02 4.77 -6.76
N ASN A 71 8.07 4.03 -7.30
CA ASN A 71 7.95 3.83 -8.75
C ASN A 71 6.88 4.79 -9.34
N PRO A 72 7.26 5.77 -10.19
CA PRO A 72 8.51 5.83 -10.97
C PRO A 72 9.55 6.83 -10.47
N THR A 73 9.33 7.56 -9.39
CA THR A 73 10.16 8.72 -9.01
C THR A 73 11.50 8.35 -8.37
N THR A 74 11.68 7.10 -7.95
CA THR A 74 12.84 6.61 -7.20
C THR A 74 13.04 7.26 -5.82
N HIS A 75 12.10 8.08 -5.38
CA HIS A 75 12.18 8.72 -4.07
C HIS A 75 12.15 7.70 -2.93
N ILE A 76 12.91 7.94 -1.87
CA ILE A 76 12.88 7.17 -0.63
C ILE A 76 12.17 8.01 0.42
N MET A 77 11.04 7.49 0.90
CA MET A 77 10.21 8.17 1.90
C MET A 77 10.97 8.32 3.22
N SER A 78 10.99 9.53 3.75
CA SER A 78 11.62 9.85 5.03
C SER A 78 10.98 9.08 6.19
N GLU A 79 11.74 8.87 7.27
CA GLU A 79 11.22 8.21 8.47
C GLU A 79 10.11 9.05 9.13
N GLU A 80 10.22 10.37 9.05
CA GLU A 80 9.24 11.34 9.53
C GLU A 80 7.90 11.18 8.81
N CYS A 81 7.93 11.08 7.47
CA CYS A 81 6.73 10.84 6.67
C CYS A 81 6.09 9.49 7.00
N ARG A 82 6.89 8.42 7.17
CA ARG A 82 6.38 7.10 7.57
C ARG A 82 5.67 7.14 8.94
N LYS A 83 6.24 7.84 9.91
CA LYS A 83 5.62 8.05 11.25
C LYS A 83 4.31 8.84 11.13
N MET A 84 4.33 9.94 10.38
CA MET A 84 3.14 10.77 10.15
C MET A 84 2.01 9.96 9.51
N ILE A 85 2.29 9.17 8.47
CA ILE A 85 1.30 8.28 7.84
C ILE A 85 0.76 7.26 8.85
N ALA A 86 1.64 6.65 9.67
CA ALA A 86 1.24 5.68 10.68
C ALA A 86 0.32 6.29 11.75
N GLU A 87 0.58 7.50 12.19
CA GLU A 87 -0.25 8.24 13.16
C GLU A 87 -1.63 8.53 12.58
N ILE A 88 -1.68 9.08 11.36
CA ILE A 88 -2.96 9.37 10.69
C ILE A 88 -3.74 8.06 10.44
N ALA A 89 -3.06 6.99 10.04
CA ALA A 89 -3.71 5.70 9.81
C ALA A 89 -4.38 5.17 11.08
N LYS A 90 -3.76 5.30 12.24
CA LYS A 90 -4.35 4.95 13.53
C LYS A 90 -5.53 5.85 13.88
N GLU A 91 -5.35 7.17 13.76
CA GLU A 91 -6.37 8.16 14.12
C GLU A 91 -7.63 8.04 13.25
N LYS A 92 -7.45 7.90 11.94
CA LYS A 92 -8.55 7.85 10.96
C LYS A 92 -8.99 6.41 10.61
N ASN A 93 -8.41 5.41 11.26
CA ASN A 93 -8.65 3.99 10.97
C ASN A 93 -8.47 3.63 9.49
N LEU A 94 -7.44 4.19 8.85
CA LEU A 94 -7.10 3.87 7.47
C LEU A 94 -6.34 2.55 7.41
N ILE A 95 -6.42 1.89 6.26
CA ILE A 95 -5.61 0.74 5.91
C ILE A 95 -4.45 1.21 5.03
N VAL A 96 -3.21 1.04 5.49
CA VAL A 96 -2.03 1.33 4.69
C VAL A 96 -1.61 0.06 3.96
N ILE A 97 -1.50 0.13 2.64
CA ILE A 97 -0.87 -0.90 1.82
C ILE A 97 0.56 -0.44 1.56
N GLU A 98 1.51 -1.05 2.24
CA GLU A 98 2.94 -0.75 2.14
C GLU A 98 3.61 -1.72 1.18
N ASP A 99 3.90 -1.27 -0.04
CA ASP A 99 4.57 -2.05 -1.08
C ASP A 99 6.08 -1.86 -0.99
N SER A 100 6.74 -2.75 -0.27
CA SER A 100 8.17 -2.70 0.02
C SER A 100 9.00 -3.61 -0.88
N ILE A 101 8.61 -3.74 -2.14
CA ILE A 101 9.27 -4.62 -3.12
C ILE A 101 10.74 -4.24 -3.37
N TYR A 102 11.15 -3.01 -3.08
CA TYR A 102 12.50 -2.49 -3.27
C TYR A 102 13.26 -2.27 -1.97
N SER A 103 12.71 -2.64 -0.80
CA SER A 103 13.34 -2.43 0.51
C SER A 103 14.74 -3.05 0.64
N PHE A 104 15.02 -4.11 -0.11
CA PHE A 104 16.33 -4.76 -0.14
C PHE A 104 17.47 -3.90 -0.73
N LEU A 105 17.13 -2.79 -1.41
CA LEU A 105 18.10 -1.83 -1.97
C LEU A 105 18.50 -0.73 -0.97
N LEU A 106 17.82 -0.64 0.17
CA LEU A 106 18.10 0.40 1.15
C LEU A 106 19.48 0.16 1.79
N GLU A 107 20.36 1.15 1.68
CA GLU A 107 21.67 1.15 2.35
C GLU A 107 21.56 1.40 3.85
N LYS A 108 20.53 2.15 4.26
CA LYS A 108 20.23 2.46 5.66
C LYS A 108 18.95 1.78 6.09
N ASN A 109 18.91 1.26 7.30
CA ASN A 109 17.71 0.66 7.86
C ASN A 109 16.72 1.76 8.28
N ILE A 110 15.75 2.06 7.41
CA ILE A 110 14.62 2.94 7.72
C ILE A 110 13.44 2.05 8.10
N LYS A 111 12.83 2.30 9.26
CA LYS A 111 11.69 1.50 9.72
C LYS A 111 10.49 1.66 8.78
N SER A 112 9.81 0.55 8.52
CA SER A 112 8.58 0.51 7.73
C SER A 112 7.41 1.18 8.46
N VAL A 113 6.38 1.61 7.73
CA VAL A 113 5.12 2.09 8.31
C VAL A 113 4.47 0.99 9.16
N SER A 114 4.58 -0.26 8.72
CA SER A 114 4.08 -1.44 9.46
C SER A 114 4.71 -1.60 10.84
N SER A 115 5.95 -1.14 11.04
CA SER A 115 6.60 -1.12 12.36
C SER A 115 5.96 -0.11 13.32
N TYR A 116 5.39 0.99 12.80
CA TYR A 116 4.74 2.03 13.60
C TYR A 116 3.24 1.81 13.76
N ALA A 117 2.57 1.21 12.77
CA ALA A 117 1.13 0.96 12.77
C ALA A 117 0.79 -0.48 12.33
N PRO A 118 1.23 -1.51 13.08
CA PRO A 118 1.08 -2.92 12.66
C PRO A 118 -0.38 -3.35 12.50
N ASN A 119 -1.31 -2.77 13.23
CA ASN A 119 -2.74 -3.09 13.15
C ASN A 119 -3.48 -2.38 12.01
N ASN A 120 -2.81 -1.44 11.34
CA ASN A 120 -3.36 -0.64 10.25
C ASN A 120 -2.64 -0.89 8.92
N THR A 121 -1.54 -1.65 8.91
CA THR A 121 -0.70 -1.81 7.72
C THR A 121 -0.72 -3.24 7.21
N ILE A 122 -0.91 -3.37 5.90
CA ILE A 122 -0.70 -4.59 5.14
C ILE A 122 0.62 -4.40 4.39
N TYR A 123 1.65 -5.13 4.82
CA TYR A 123 2.98 -5.10 4.24
C TYR A 123 3.07 -6.12 3.10
N LEU A 124 3.48 -5.65 1.93
CA LEU A 124 3.65 -6.46 0.72
C LEU A 124 5.11 -6.54 0.32
N TYR A 125 5.61 -7.74 0.10
CA TYR A 125 6.94 -8.01 -0.40
C TYR A 125 6.91 -9.04 -1.52
N SER A 126 7.87 -9.00 -2.44
CA SER A 126 7.93 -9.92 -3.59
C SER A 126 9.34 -10.35 -3.91
N LEU A 127 9.51 -11.59 -4.31
CA LEU A 127 10.78 -12.13 -4.79
C LEU A 127 11.09 -11.75 -6.25
N SER A 128 10.17 -11.07 -6.93
CA SER A 128 10.33 -10.72 -8.34
C SER A 128 11.53 -9.81 -8.64
N LYS A 129 11.97 -9.03 -7.66
CA LYS A 129 13.11 -8.09 -7.81
C LYS A 129 14.36 -8.55 -7.07
N THR A 130 14.21 -9.35 -6.02
CA THR A 130 15.32 -9.86 -5.22
C THR A 130 15.93 -11.15 -5.76
N VAL A 131 15.12 -12.00 -6.38
CA VAL A 131 15.55 -13.31 -6.87
C VAL A 131 15.31 -13.46 -8.37
N ALA A 132 14.06 -13.62 -8.79
CA ALA A 132 13.73 -13.77 -10.20
C ALA A 132 12.25 -13.42 -10.46
N PRO A 133 11.95 -12.64 -11.51
CA PRO A 133 10.57 -12.28 -11.85
C PRO A 133 9.70 -13.48 -12.22
N GLY A 134 10.29 -14.55 -12.74
CA GLY A 134 9.58 -15.78 -13.14
C GLY A 134 9.02 -16.58 -11.97
N LEU A 135 9.51 -16.41 -10.74
CA LEU A 135 9.02 -17.15 -9.57
C LEU A 135 7.57 -16.78 -9.19
N ARG A 136 7.12 -15.60 -9.53
CA ARG A 136 5.76 -15.10 -9.23
C ARG A 136 5.34 -15.23 -7.76
N MET A 137 6.31 -15.19 -6.84
CA MET A 137 6.09 -15.30 -5.40
C MET A 137 6.09 -13.94 -4.72
N GLY A 138 5.16 -13.76 -3.79
CA GLY A 138 5.09 -12.60 -2.92
C GLY A 138 4.57 -12.98 -1.54
N TYR A 139 4.81 -12.11 -0.57
CA TYR A 139 4.40 -12.29 0.81
C TYR A 139 3.52 -11.12 1.25
N ILE A 140 2.49 -11.43 2.02
CA ILE A 140 1.63 -10.44 2.65
C ILE A 140 1.72 -10.66 4.15
N VAL A 141 2.16 -9.65 4.89
CA VAL A 141 2.05 -9.59 6.35
C VAL A 141 0.91 -8.63 6.66
N SER A 142 -0.10 -9.11 7.37
CA SER A 142 -1.32 -8.34 7.62
C SER A 142 -1.78 -8.47 9.08
N PRO A 143 -2.56 -7.49 9.56
CA PRO A 143 -3.30 -7.65 10.81
C PRO A 143 -4.18 -8.91 10.79
N LEU A 144 -4.29 -9.58 11.94
CA LEU A 144 -5.05 -10.85 12.06
C LEU A 144 -6.50 -10.72 11.59
N LYS A 145 -7.12 -9.56 11.77
CA LYS A 145 -8.50 -9.29 11.34
C LYS A 145 -8.73 -9.50 9.83
N TYR A 146 -7.69 -9.35 8.99
CA TYR A 146 -7.78 -9.54 7.53
C TYR A 146 -7.32 -10.92 7.05
N LYS A 147 -6.78 -11.77 7.96
CA LYS A 147 -6.17 -13.06 7.60
C LYS A 147 -7.12 -13.95 6.79
N LYS A 148 -8.37 -14.12 7.26
CA LYS A 148 -9.37 -14.97 6.61
C LYS A 148 -9.74 -14.46 5.23
N ASP A 149 -9.98 -13.15 5.10
CA ASP A 149 -10.42 -12.55 3.84
C ASP A 149 -9.30 -12.55 2.78
N LEU A 150 -8.07 -12.26 3.20
CA LEU A 150 -6.89 -12.37 2.33
C LEU A 150 -6.63 -13.81 1.89
N PHE A 151 -6.77 -14.78 2.80
CA PHE A 151 -6.63 -16.19 2.46
C PHE A 151 -7.67 -16.62 1.42
N ASN A 152 -8.94 -16.27 1.62
CA ASN A 152 -10.02 -16.57 0.68
C ASN A 152 -9.78 -15.88 -0.67
N ALA A 153 -9.34 -14.63 -0.69
CA ALA A 153 -9.03 -13.91 -1.91
C ALA A 153 -7.88 -14.58 -2.69
N LEU A 154 -6.81 -14.97 -2.00
CA LEU A 154 -5.69 -15.70 -2.61
C LEU A 154 -6.12 -17.07 -3.14
N TYR A 155 -6.92 -17.82 -2.36
CA TYR A 155 -7.44 -19.12 -2.77
C TYR A 155 -8.26 -19.01 -4.05
N ASN A 156 -9.20 -18.06 -4.09
CA ASN A 156 -10.07 -17.85 -5.26
C ASN A 156 -9.31 -17.40 -6.52
N MET A 157 -8.18 -16.70 -6.35
CA MET A 157 -7.34 -16.26 -7.48
C MET A 157 -6.41 -17.37 -8.00
N ASN A 158 -6.10 -18.36 -7.17
CA ASN A 158 -5.17 -19.44 -7.49
C ASN A 158 -5.88 -20.77 -7.82
N ILE A 159 -7.21 -20.78 -7.90
CA ILE A 159 -7.93 -21.94 -8.42
C ILE A 159 -7.57 -22.08 -9.89
N THR A 160 -6.57 -22.90 -10.16
CA THR A 160 -6.31 -23.41 -11.51
C THR A 160 -7.37 -24.47 -11.81
N VAL A 161 -8.14 -24.19 -12.83
CA VAL A 161 -9.07 -25.17 -13.43
C VAL A 161 -8.26 -26.24 -14.15
#